data_c2be68d359537d3d2deeae68fbf7211e
#
_entry.id   c2be68d359537d3d2deeae68fbf7211e
#
_cell.length_a   1.000
_cell.length_b   1.000
_cell.length_c   1.000
_cell.angle_alpha   90.00
_cell.angle_beta   90.00
_cell.angle_gamma   90.00
#
_symmetry.space_group_name_H-M   'P 1'
#
loop_
_entity.id
_entity.type
_entity.pdbx_description
1 polymer ?
#
loop_
_entity_poly.entity_id
_entity_poly.type
_entity_poly.pdbx_seq_one_letter_code
_entity_poly.pdbx_strand_id
1 'polypeptide(L)'
;TSQLPQKLQLQVSVGGNTNEWDFWVYPSKLDMPKVDGNKQVAKNIYISDSLDAKALAVLKKGGKVLIQAAGRVTYGSDVKQTYLPVFWNTSWFKMRPPHTTGSYIDASHPVFANCPTDDWQNLNWWELVNRAQVMNLAEFPADYQSPFQPIDTWHVSRKLGMIAEANVLGGKLLITTFDISSRLDSRLVARQLRKSILDYMLSDSFAPSITIEPSVITDLFTKHAP
;
A
#
# COMPACT_ATOMS: atom_id res chain seq x y z
N THR A 1 22.30 14.08 -7.42
CA THR A 1 21.29 13.66 -6.42
C THR A 1 20.10 14.60 -6.52
N SER A 2 18.92 14.06 -6.86
CA SER A 2 17.67 14.84 -6.86
C SER A 2 17.30 15.23 -5.43
N GLN A 3 16.73 16.43 -5.26
CA GLN A 3 16.14 16.83 -3.97
C GLN A 3 14.71 16.31 -3.80
N LEU A 4 14.05 15.95 -4.90
CA LEU A 4 12.71 15.39 -4.94
C LEU A 4 12.74 14.03 -5.62
N PRO A 5 11.81 13.11 -5.27
CA PRO A 5 11.66 11.86 -5.98
C PRO A 5 11.22 12.14 -7.42
N GLN A 6 11.81 11.44 -8.38
CA GLN A 6 11.54 11.64 -9.80
C GLN A 6 11.50 10.31 -10.55
N LYS A 7 10.59 10.20 -11.50
CA LYS A 7 10.65 9.21 -12.57
C LYS A 7 11.45 9.80 -13.73
N LEU A 8 12.43 9.07 -14.21
CA LEU A 8 13.25 9.41 -15.36
C LEU A 8 13.14 8.31 -16.42
N GLN A 9 13.41 8.65 -17.65
CA GLN A 9 13.43 7.71 -18.76
C GLN A 9 14.84 7.67 -19.37
N LEU A 10 15.41 6.47 -19.43
CA LEU A 10 16.63 6.19 -20.19
C LEU A 10 16.23 5.83 -21.62
N GLN A 11 16.70 6.60 -22.58
CA GLN A 11 16.52 6.34 -23.98
C GLN A 11 17.87 5.92 -24.63
N VAL A 12 17.88 4.82 -25.34
CA VAL A 12 19.05 4.33 -26.06
C VAL A 12 18.71 4.10 -27.50
N SER A 13 19.45 4.74 -28.41
CA SER A 13 19.27 4.63 -29.86
C SER A 13 20.48 3.98 -30.54
N VAL A 14 20.25 2.95 -31.33
CA VAL A 14 21.30 2.26 -32.10
C VAL A 14 20.75 1.90 -33.49
N GLY A 15 21.44 2.30 -34.54
CA GLY A 15 21.07 1.92 -35.91
C GLY A 15 19.66 2.32 -36.33
N GLY A 16 19.12 3.42 -35.81
CA GLY A 16 17.76 3.90 -36.12
C GLY A 16 16.66 3.27 -35.28
N ASN A 17 16.98 2.31 -34.39
CA ASN A 17 16.07 1.76 -33.41
C ASN A 17 16.27 2.42 -32.05
N THR A 18 15.18 2.70 -31.33
CA THR A 18 15.22 3.34 -30.00
C THR A 18 14.44 2.47 -29.02
N ASN A 19 15.04 2.24 -27.85
CA ASN A 19 14.41 1.63 -26.71
C ASN A 19 14.42 2.59 -25.51
N GLU A 20 13.43 2.47 -24.66
CA GLU A 20 13.22 3.33 -23.50
C GLU A 20 12.97 2.49 -22.25
N TRP A 21 13.53 2.94 -21.13
CA TRP A 21 13.34 2.31 -19.82
C TRP A 21 13.08 3.36 -18.76
N ASP A 22 12.04 3.15 -17.97
CA ASP A 22 11.76 3.97 -16.81
C ASP A 22 12.64 3.57 -15.63
N PHE A 23 13.12 4.57 -14.89
CA PHE A 23 13.77 4.37 -13.60
C PHE A 23 13.47 5.51 -12.66
N TRP A 24 13.65 5.29 -11.37
CA TRP A 24 13.27 6.23 -10.32
C TRP A 24 14.49 6.65 -9.52
N VAL A 25 14.56 7.95 -9.25
CA VAL A 25 15.63 8.55 -8.45
C VAL A 25 15.01 9.15 -7.19
N TYR A 26 15.56 8.79 -6.06
CA TYR A 26 15.09 9.23 -4.75
C TYR A 26 16.13 10.07 -4.04
N PRO A 27 15.71 11.03 -3.19
CA PRO A 27 16.62 11.78 -2.34
C PRO A 27 17.46 10.87 -1.46
N SER A 28 18.75 11.14 -1.34
CA SER A 28 19.63 10.41 -0.44
C SER A 28 19.28 10.66 1.03
N LYS A 29 18.78 11.86 1.33
CA LYS A 29 18.29 12.26 2.65
C LYS A 29 16.82 12.65 2.54
N LEU A 30 15.99 12.14 3.45
CA LEU A 30 14.60 12.52 3.59
C LEU A 30 14.38 13.11 4.96
N ASP A 31 13.70 14.25 5.01
CA ASP A 31 13.15 14.77 6.25
C ASP A 31 11.88 13.98 6.59
N MET A 32 12.06 12.97 7.42
CA MET A 32 10.97 12.08 7.85
C MET A 32 10.27 12.67 9.06
N PRO A 33 8.94 12.67 9.10
CA PRO A 33 8.23 12.98 10.33
C PRO A 33 8.75 12.11 11.48
N LYS A 34 9.12 12.75 12.60
CA LYS A 34 9.69 12.05 13.75
C LYS A 34 8.64 11.18 14.42
N VAL A 35 9.02 9.94 14.73
CA VAL A 35 8.23 9.01 15.52
C VAL A 35 8.88 8.95 16.90
N ASP A 36 8.11 9.27 17.94
CA ASP A 36 8.58 9.19 19.34
C ASP A 36 8.61 7.74 19.85
N GLY A 37 9.14 7.55 21.06
CA GLY A 37 9.23 6.25 21.72
C GLY A 37 7.87 5.58 22.00
N ASN A 38 6.78 6.32 21.87
CA ASN A 38 5.40 5.83 22.00
C ASN A 38 4.73 5.54 20.65
N LYS A 39 5.52 5.49 19.56
CA LYS A 39 5.03 5.35 18.19
C LYS A 39 4.10 6.48 17.75
N GLN A 40 4.27 7.68 18.28
CA GLN A 40 3.46 8.84 17.97
C GLN A 40 4.20 9.76 17.01
N VAL A 41 3.51 10.20 15.96
CA VAL A 41 4.04 11.13 14.95
C VAL A 41 3.33 12.46 15.10
N ALA A 42 4.10 13.55 15.32
CA ALA A 42 3.60 14.91 15.33
C ALA A 42 2.32 15.11 16.19
N LYS A 43 2.26 14.48 17.34
CA LYS A 43 1.15 14.52 18.34
C LYS A 43 -0.18 13.91 17.90
N ASN A 44 -0.41 13.66 16.61
CA ASN A 44 -1.75 13.35 16.08
C ASN A 44 -1.87 11.98 15.41
N ILE A 45 -0.79 11.25 15.17
CA ILE A 45 -0.81 9.93 14.52
C ILE A 45 -0.26 8.89 15.50
N TYR A 46 -1.04 7.84 15.75
CA TYR A 46 -0.58 6.64 16.43
C TYR A 46 -0.24 5.56 15.42
N ILE A 47 0.95 4.98 15.51
CA ILE A 47 1.39 3.90 14.62
C ILE A 47 1.34 2.58 15.36
N SER A 48 0.64 1.60 14.80
CA SER A 48 0.53 0.23 15.33
C SER A 48 0.68 -0.79 14.19
N ASP A 49 0.79 -2.06 14.54
CA ASP A 49 0.77 -3.19 13.60
C ASP A 49 -0.58 -3.93 13.57
N SER A 50 -1.53 -3.46 14.39
CA SER A 50 -2.88 -4.02 14.52
C SER A 50 -3.84 -2.96 15.09
N LEU A 51 -5.13 -3.25 15.10
CA LEU A 51 -6.13 -2.40 15.74
C LEU A 51 -6.18 -2.70 17.25
N ASP A 52 -5.12 -2.33 17.98
CA ASP A 52 -4.98 -2.54 19.41
C ASP A 52 -5.86 -1.59 20.26
N ALA A 53 -5.92 -1.83 21.56
CA ALA A 53 -6.72 -1.03 22.49
C ALA A 53 -6.33 0.47 22.48
N LYS A 54 -5.03 0.78 22.26
CA LYS A 54 -4.56 2.17 22.19
C LYS A 54 -4.96 2.82 20.87
N ALA A 55 -4.92 2.09 19.75
CA ALA A 55 -5.43 2.55 18.45
C ALA A 55 -6.92 2.89 18.55
N LEU A 56 -7.73 2.01 19.14
CA LEU A 56 -9.16 2.25 19.38
C LEU A 56 -9.38 3.49 20.26
N ALA A 57 -8.60 3.68 21.32
CA ALA A 57 -8.70 4.85 22.18
C ALA A 57 -8.35 6.16 21.46
N VAL A 58 -7.37 6.13 20.54
CA VAL A 58 -6.99 7.27 19.71
C VAL A 58 -8.11 7.61 18.73
N LEU A 59 -8.67 6.61 18.04
CA LEU A 59 -9.77 6.80 17.09
C LEU A 59 -11.03 7.37 17.77
N LYS A 60 -11.40 6.86 18.95
CA LYS A 60 -12.54 7.39 19.74
C LYS A 60 -12.40 8.86 20.12
N LYS A 61 -11.17 9.37 20.15
CA LYS A 61 -10.86 10.79 20.44
C LYS A 61 -10.72 11.64 19.16
N GLY A 62 -11.10 11.11 17.99
CA GLY A 62 -10.97 11.80 16.72
C GLY A 62 -9.53 11.85 16.19
N GLY A 63 -8.62 11.04 16.74
CA GLY A 63 -7.22 10.99 16.31
C GLY A 63 -7.01 10.19 15.03
N LYS A 64 -5.73 10.11 14.62
CA LYS A 64 -5.30 9.43 13.40
C LYS A 64 -4.50 8.17 13.75
N VAL A 65 -4.77 7.05 13.07
CA VAL A 65 -4.08 5.78 13.28
C VAL A 65 -3.51 5.27 11.95
N LEU A 66 -2.23 4.92 11.95
CA LEU A 66 -1.58 4.18 10.88
C LEU A 66 -1.35 2.74 11.32
N ILE A 67 -1.97 1.78 10.62
CA ILE A 67 -1.71 0.35 10.83
C ILE A 67 -0.72 -0.14 9.79
N GLN A 68 0.46 -0.59 10.23
CA GLN A 68 1.49 -1.23 9.42
C GLN A 68 1.32 -2.75 9.50
N ALA A 69 0.43 -3.30 8.68
CA ALA A 69 -0.03 -4.68 8.75
C ALA A 69 0.84 -5.69 7.97
N ALA A 70 2.09 -5.32 7.62
CA ALA A 70 2.98 -6.19 6.86
C ALA A 70 3.19 -7.54 7.55
N GLY A 71 2.85 -8.63 6.85
CA GLY A 71 2.99 -10.00 7.35
C GLY A 71 1.95 -10.41 8.41
N ARG A 72 0.92 -9.60 8.66
CA ARG A 72 -0.05 -9.86 9.75
C ARG A 72 -1.48 -10.10 9.28
N VAL A 73 -1.79 -9.81 8.03
CA VAL A 73 -3.14 -10.00 7.49
C VAL A 73 -3.40 -11.48 7.25
N THR A 74 -4.57 -11.95 7.70
CA THR A 74 -5.04 -13.32 7.44
C THR A 74 -6.10 -13.36 6.35
N TYR A 75 -6.99 -12.36 6.30
CA TYR A 75 -8.03 -12.28 5.28
C TYR A 75 -7.47 -11.72 3.98
N GLY A 76 -7.09 -12.61 3.08
CA GLY A 76 -6.39 -12.35 1.83
C GLY A 76 -4.96 -12.93 1.78
N SER A 77 -4.50 -13.60 2.85
CA SER A 77 -3.17 -14.23 2.89
C SER A 77 -3.01 -15.40 1.90
N ASP A 78 -4.11 -15.97 1.44
CA ASP A 78 -4.18 -16.98 0.38
C ASP A 78 -3.95 -16.43 -1.03
N VAL A 79 -4.07 -15.10 -1.19
CA VAL A 79 -3.85 -14.45 -2.49
C VAL A 79 -2.37 -14.41 -2.80
N LYS A 80 -1.97 -15.12 -3.85
CA LYS A 80 -0.60 -15.07 -4.37
C LYS A 80 -0.38 -13.76 -5.10
N GLN A 81 0.33 -12.85 -4.45
CA GLN A 81 0.83 -11.65 -5.11
C GLN A 81 2.20 -11.91 -5.71
N THR A 82 2.39 -11.53 -6.95
CA THR A 82 3.63 -11.82 -7.66
C THR A 82 3.85 -10.85 -8.82
N TYR A 83 5.11 -10.68 -9.20
CA TYR A 83 5.54 -9.92 -10.38
C TYR A 83 5.87 -10.86 -11.57
N LEU A 84 5.26 -12.04 -11.59
CA LEU A 84 5.45 -13.01 -12.67
C LEU A 84 4.56 -12.68 -13.87
N PRO A 85 5.00 -13.01 -15.08
CA PRO A 85 4.16 -12.91 -16.27
C PRO A 85 2.88 -13.73 -16.09
N VAL A 86 1.75 -13.15 -16.49
CA VAL A 86 0.48 -13.85 -16.53
C VAL A 86 0.40 -14.64 -17.83
N PHE A 87 0.13 -15.93 -17.69
CA PHE A 87 -0.13 -16.80 -18.83
C PHE A 87 -1.50 -17.43 -18.66
N TRP A 88 -2.37 -17.27 -19.65
CA TRP A 88 -3.79 -17.59 -19.59
C TRP A 88 -4.12 -19.02 -19.15
N ASN A 89 -3.31 -19.99 -19.52
CA ASN A 89 -3.53 -21.41 -19.21
C ASN A 89 -2.83 -21.90 -17.92
N THR A 90 -2.12 -21.02 -17.20
CA THR A 90 -1.34 -21.39 -16.03
C THR A 90 -2.18 -22.10 -14.98
N SER A 91 -3.38 -21.58 -14.71
CA SER A 91 -4.30 -22.17 -13.73
C SER A 91 -4.93 -23.48 -14.22
N TRP A 92 -5.20 -23.59 -15.50
CA TRP A 92 -5.85 -24.78 -16.10
C TRP A 92 -4.93 -26.00 -16.07
N PHE A 93 -3.67 -25.82 -16.35
CA PHE A 93 -2.70 -26.90 -16.35
C PHE A 93 -2.05 -27.13 -15.00
N LYS A 94 -2.52 -26.44 -13.95
CA LYS A 94 -1.97 -26.54 -12.59
C LYS A 94 -0.45 -26.33 -12.53
N MET A 95 0.09 -25.59 -13.46
CA MET A 95 1.54 -25.32 -13.53
C MET A 95 2.01 -24.47 -12.34
N ARG A 96 1.14 -23.64 -11.80
CA ARG A 96 1.31 -22.85 -10.57
C ARG A 96 -0.04 -22.37 -10.06
N PRO A 97 -0.13 -22.03 -8.76
CA PRO A 97 -1.37 -21.48 -8.21
C PRO A 97 -1.81 -20.22 -8.97
N PRO A 98 -3.11 -19.94 -9.05
CA PRO A 98 -3.61 -18.65 -9.50
C PRO A 98 -2.96 -17.51 -8.70
N HIS A 99 -2.65 -16.41 -9.36
CA HIS A 99 -2.03 -15.24 -8.75
C HIS A 99 -2.65 -13.95 -9.29
N THR A 100 -2.34 -12.84 -8.65
CA THR A 100 -2.74 -11.52 -9.13
C THR A 100 -2.16 -11.24 -10.52
N THR A 101 -2.90 -10.47 -11.33
CA THR A 101 -2.53 -10.14 -12.72
C THR A 101 -1.86 -8.79 -12.86
N GLY A 102 -1.56 -8.13 -11.76
CA GLY A 102 -1.00 -6.80 -11.65
C GLY A 102 -1.73 -6.01 -10.59
N SER A 103 -1.48 -4.70 -10.52
CA SER A 103 -2.22 -3.81 -9.64
C SER A 103 -2.56 -2.51 -10.37
N TYR A 104 -3.77 -2.05 -10.18
CA TYR A 104 -4.17 -0.69 -10.49
C TYR A 104 -3.77 0.21 -9.32
N ILE A 105 -3.27 1.41 -9.65
CA ILE A 105 -2.86 2.43 -8.68
C ILE A 105 -3.58 3.72 -9.07
N ASP A 106 -4.30 4.32 -8.15
CA ASP A 106 -4.80 5.69 -8.36
C ASP A 106 -3.63 6.67 -8.12
N ALA A 107 -2.85 6.92 -9.18
CA ALA A 107 -1.69 7.81 -9.11
C ALA A 107 -2.07 9.25 -8.70
N SER A 108 -3.33 9.64 -8.86
CA SER A 108 -3.84 10.95 -8.45
C SER A 108 -4.15 11.04 -6.95
N HIS A 109 -4.23 9.89 -6.26
CA HIS A 109 -4.56 9.87 -4.83
C HIS A 109 -3.46 10.58 -4.01
N PRO A 110 -3.83 11.47 -3.07
CA PRO A 110 -2.87 12.27 -2.31
C PRO A 110 -1.84 11.45 -1.51
N VAL A 111 -2.12 10.18 -1.21
CA VAL A 111 -1.17 9.28 -0.55
C VAL A 111 0.12 9.09 -1.36
N PHE A 112 0.09 9.31 -2.68
CA PHE A 112 1.23 9.19 -3.58
C PHE A 112 1.88 10.53 -3.95
N ALA A 113 1.43 11.65 -3.39
CA ALA A 113 1.94 12.99 -3.75
C ALA A 113 3.47 13.12 -3.68
N ASN A 114 4.11 12.39 -2.75
CA ASN A 114 5.56 12.35 -2.58
C ASN A 114 6.17 11.00 -3.01
N CYS A 115 5.44 10.17 -3.76
CA CYS A 115 5.91 8.87 -4.23
C CYS A 115 5.50 8.69 -5.71
N PRO A 116 6.35 9.11 -6.67
CA PRO A 116 5.98 9.09 -8.08
C PRO A 116 5.64 7.67 -8.53
N THR A 117 4.46 7.52 -9.11
CA THR A 117 3.93 6.26 -9.60
C THR A 117 3.15 6.48 -10.90
N ASP A 118 2.95 5.41 -11.64
CA ASP A 118 2.00 5.34 -12.75
C ASP A 118 0.69 4.71 -12.24
N ASP A 119 -0.34 4.68 -13.08
CA ASP A 119 -1.64 4.05 -12.74
C ASP A 119 -1.57 2.52 -12.63
N TRP A 120 -0.44 1.94 -12.94
CA TRP A 120 -0.19 0.51 -12.89
C TRP A 120 1.11 0.20 -12.15
N GLN A 121 1.16 -0.96 -11.48
CA GLN A 121 2.42 -1.40 -10.88
C GLN A 121 3.49 -1.59 -11.97
N ASN A 122 4.61 -0.95 -11.76
CA ASN A 122 5.80 -1.04 -12.61
C ASN A 122 6.99 -1.56 -11.77
N LEU A 123 8.19 -1.58 -12.33
CA LEU A 123 9.38 -2.08 -11.65
C LEU A 123 9.73 -1.32 -10.35
N ASN A 124 9.27 -0.09 -10.20
CA ASN A 124 9.44 0.66 -8.95
C ASN A 124 8.80 -0.05 -7.74
N TRP A 125 7.69 -0.74 -7.97
CA TRP A 125 6.94 -1.46 -6.93
C TRP A 125 7.41 -2.89 -6.68
N TRP A 126 8.37 -3.38 -7.48
CA TRP A 126 8.77 -4.79 -7.48
C TRP A 126 9.10 -5.33 -6.09
N GLU A 127 9.94 -4.64 -5.33
CA GLU A 127 10.37 -5.08 -4.01
C GLU A 127 9.22 -5.08 -3.00
N LEU A 128 8.41 -4.02 -3.02
CA LEU A 128 7.27 -3.88 -2.09
C LEU A 128 6.19 -4.90 -2.37
N VAL A 129 5.80 -5.06 -3.64
CA VAL A 129 4.73 -5.97 -4.06
C VAL A 129 5.09 -7.43 -3.78
N ASN A 130 6.29 -7.88 -4.12
CA ASN A 130 6.69 -9.28 -3.93
C ASN A 130 6.83 -9.71 -2.45
N ARG A 131 6.84 -8.77 -1.52
CA ARG A 131 6.99 -9.03 -0.08
C ARG A 131 5.74 -8.78 0.73
N ALA A 132 4.72 -8.22 0.11
CA ALA A 132 3.51 -7.83 0.81
C ALA A 132 2.42 -8.88 0.70
N GLN A 133 1.56 -8.91 1.71
CA GLN A 133 0.27 -9.59 1.67
C GLN A 133 -0.78 -8.67 1.06
N VAL A 134 -1.90 -9.25 0.67
CA VAL A 134 -3.07 -8.54 0.16
C VAL A 134 -4.17 -8.56 1.22
N MET A 135 -4.91 -7.47 1.34
CA MET A 135 -6.16 -7.44 2.12
C MET A 135 -7.33 -7.82 1.21
N ASN A 136 -8.18 -8.73 1.66
CA ASN A 136 -9.49 -8.94 1.05
C ASN A 136 -10.46 -7.91 1.63
N LEU A 137 -10.94 -7.00 0.79
CA LEU A 137 -11.80 -5.88 1.17
C LEU A 137 -13.29 -6.17 0.94
N ALA A 138 -13.71 -7.43 0.96
CA ALA A 138 -15.11 -7.82 0.74
C ALA A 138 -16.10 -7.16 1.72
N GLU A 139 -15.65 -6.87 2.96
CA GLU A 139 -16.46 -6.22 4.00
C GLU A 139 -16.47 -4.68 3.89
N PHE A 140 -15.67 -4.10 3.01
CA PHE A 140 -15.72 -2.66 2.73
C PHE A 140 -16.93 -2.33 1.82
N PRO A 141 -17.45 -1.08 1.84
CA PRO A 141 -18.52 -0.66 0.95
C PRO A 141 -18.26 -1.05 -0.50
N ALA A 142 -19.31 -1.42 -1.24
CA ALA A 142 -19.17 -1.99 -2.59
C ALA A 142 -18.46 -1.03 -3.56
N ASP A 143 -18.67 0.26 -3.42
CA ASP A 143 -18.10 1.34 -4.22
C ASP A 143 -16.72 1.81 -3.75
N TYR A 144 -16.22 1.30 -2.61
CA TYR A 144 -14.89 1.66 -2.13
C TYR A 144 -13.80 1.13 -3.06
N GLN A 145 -12.86 1.99 -3.42
CA GLN A 145 -11.68 1.66 -4.20
C GLN A 145 -10.41 1.92 -3.37
N SER A 146 -9.55 0.92 -3.28
CA SER A 146 -8.25 1.06 -2.65
C SER A 146 -7.31 1.90 -3.53
N PRO A 147 -6.55 2.85 -2.98
CA PRO A 147 -5.54 3.58 -3.76
C PRO A 147 -4.49 2.69 -4.44
N PHE A 148 -4.23 1.51 -3.87
CA PHE A 148 -3.38 0.48 -4.48
C PHE A 148 -4.13 -0.84 -4.48
N GLN A 149 -4.65 -1.22 -5.63
CA GLN A 149 -5.58 -2.33 -5.81
C GLN A 149 -4.96 -3.44 -6.64
N PRO A 150 -4.50 -4.55 -6.03
CA PRO A 150 -4.17 -5.76 -6.77
C PRO A 150 -5.37 -6.27 -7.55
N ILE A 151 -5.14 -6.70 -8.78
CA ILE A 151 -6.17 -7.31 -9.63
C ILE A 151 -6.08 -8.81 -9.44
N ASP A 152 -7.14 -9.39 -8.88
CA ASP A 152 -7.21 -10.83 -8.64
C ASP A 152 -7.23 -11.64 -9.93
N THR A 153 -6.99 -12.92 -9.81
CA THR A 153 -7.21 -13.85 -10.93
C THR A 153 -8.65 -13.77 -11.42
N TRP A 154 -8.85 -13.83 -12.73
CA TRP A 154 -10.18 -13.81 -13.36
C TRP A 154 -11.09 -14.98 -12.96
N HIS A 155 -10.54 -16.00 -12.32
CA HIS A 155 -11.34 -17.14 -11.83
C HIS A 155 -12.09 -16.83 -10.51
N VAL A 156 -11.62 -15.85 -9.72
CA VAL A 156 -12.15 -15.54 -8.39
C VAL A 156 -12.64 -14.10 -8.29
N SER A 157 -11.85 -13.12 -8.77
CA SER A 157 -12.22 -11.69 -8.85
C SER A 157 -12.61 -11.06 -7.51
N ARG A 158 -11.82 -11.31 -6.45
CA ARG A 158 -12.02 -10.68 -5.14
C ARG A 158 -11.69 -9.18 -5.18
N LYS A 159 -12.33 -8.43 -4.29
CA LYS A 159 -11.99 -7.03 -4.04
C LYS A 159 -10.75 -6.97 -3.14
N LEU A 160 -9.66 -6.52 -3.67
CA LEU A 160 -8.35 -6.53 -3.03
C LEU A 160 -7.81 -5.13 -2.79
N GLY A 161 -6.94 -4.97 -1.79
CA GLY A 161 -6.24 -3.72 -1.53
C GLY A 161 -4.93 -3.94 -0.78
N MET A 162 -4.01 -2.98 -0.90
CA MET A 162 -2.75 -2.94 -0.14
C MET A 162 -2.61 -1.67 0.68
N ILE A 163 -3.38 -0.64 0.35
CA ILE A 163 -3.59 0.56 1.15
C ILE A 163 -5.09 0.73 1.27
N ALA A 164 -5.58 0.97 2.47
CA ALA A 164 -6.98 1.31 2.68
C ALA A 164 -7.11 2.38 3.76
N GLU A 165 -8.15 3.20 3.65
CA GLU A 165 -8.43 4.25 4.61
C GLU A 165 -9.93 4.35 4.90
N ALA A 166 -10.25 4.74 6.12
CA ALA A 166 -11.64 4.90 6.56
C ALA A 166 -11.75 5.81 7.79
N ASN A 167 -12.93 6.35 8.00
CA ASN A 167 -13.33 6.89 9.30
C ASN A 167 -13.76 5.73 10.21
N VAL A 168 -13.23 5.66 11.42
CA VAL A 168 -13.51 4.61 12.40
C VAL A 168 -13.68 5.27 13.78
N LEU A 169 -14.82 5.06 14.43
CA LEU A 169 -15.11 5.62 15.77
C LEU A 169 -14.94 7.15 15.89
N GLY A 170 -15.13 7.87 14.78
CA GLY A 170 -14.94 9.34 14.73
C GLY A 170 -13.49 9.79 14.46
N GLY A 171 -12.53 8.88 14.44
CA GLY A 171 -11.14 9.11 14.02
C GLY A 171 -10.90 8.65 12.59
N LYS A 172 -9.66 8.83 12.10
CA LYS A 172 -9.24 8.48 10.76
C LYS A 172 -8.17 7.38 10.80
N LEU A 173 -8.37 6.34 10.03
CA LEU A 173 -7.47 5.18 9.95
C LEU A 173 -6.92 5.04 8.54
N LEU A 174 -5.62 4.76 8.43
CA LEU A 174 -4.99 4.22 7.23
C LEU A 174 -4.30 2.91 7.59
N ILE A 175 -4.51 1.89 6.78
CA ILE A 175 -3.86 0.58 6.90
C ILE A 175 -3.10 0.27 5.62
N THR A 176 -1.89 -0.30 5.76
CA THR A 176 -1.11 -0.79 4.62
C THR A 176 -0.44 -2.12 4.94
N THR A 177 -0.39 -2.99 3.95
CA THR A 177 0.34 -4.26 4.00
C THR A 177 1.75 -4.17 3.46
N PHE A 178 2.14 -3.04 2.89
CA PHE A 178 3.54 -2.80 2.53
C PHE A 178 4.42 -2.71 3.78
N ASP A 179 5.56 -3.38 3.76
CA ASP A 179 6.58 -3.16 4.78
C ASP A 179 7.29 -1.81 4.54
N ILE A 180 6.79 -0.81 5.23
CA ILE A 180 7.32 0.56 5.24
C ILE A 180 8.03 0.88 6.56
N SER A 181 8.53 -0.12 7.28
CA SER A 181 9.13 0.05 8.60
C SER A 181 10.53 -0.55 8.73
N SER A 182 10.83 -1.64 8.03
CA SER A 182 12.09 -2.34 8.20
C SER A 182 13.17 -1.87 7.20
N ARG A 183 14.41 -1.76 7.66
CA ARG A 183 15.62 -1.50 6.86
C ARG A 183 15.47 -0.36 5.84
N LEU A 184 14.87 0.74 6.24
CA LEU A 184 14.55 1.86 5.34
C LEU A 184 15.79 2.54 4.74
N ASP A 185 16.96 2.41 5.35
CA ASP A 185 18.20 2.97 4.82
C ASP A 185 18.61 2.33 3.48
N SER A 186 18.30 1.06 3.29
CA SER A 186 18.62 0.29 2.07
C SER A 186 17.42 0.11 1.12
N ARG A 187 16.21 0.44 1.54
CA ARG A 187 14.96 0.24 0.80
C ARG A 187 14.36 1.59 0.41
N LEU A 188 14.88 2.16 -0.67
CA LEU A 188 14.58 3.54 -1.06
C LEU A 188 13.09 3.77 -1.35
N VAL A 189 12.44 2.83 -2.04
CA VAL A 189 11.00 2.94 -2.36
C VAL A 189 10.15 2.83 -1.11
N ALA A 190 10.44 1.87 -0.23
CA ALA A 190 9.75 1.73 1.06
C ALA A 190 9.88 2.99 1.93
N ARG A 191 11.09 3.56 1.97
CA ARG A 191 11.37 4.81 2.69
C ARG A 191 10.57 5.98 2.11
N GLN A 192 10.50 6.08 0.78
CA GLN A 192 9.76 7.13 0.10
C GLN A 192 8.26 6.99 0.29
N LEU A 193 7.74 5.77 0.17
CA LEU A 193 6.32 5.48 0.42
C LEU A 193 5.93 5.80 1.87
N ARG A 194 6.78 5.42 2.85
CA ARG A 194 6.56 5.80 4.25
C ARG A 194 6.42 7.31 4.41
N LYS A 195 7.34 8.07 3.81
CA LYS A 195 7.26 9.54 3.85
C LYS A 195 5.95 10.03 3.26
N SER A 196 5.59 9.55 2.08
CA SER A 196 4.37 9.97 1.39
C SER A 196 3.11 9.70 2.22
N ILE A 197 3.00 8.50 2.82
CA ILE A 197 1.88 8.14 3.72
C ILE A 197 1.84 9.06 4.94
N LEU A 198 2.97 9.31 5.60
CA LEU A 198 3.00 10.14 6.80
C LEU A 198 2.69 11.62 6.47
N ASP A 199 3.23 12.16 5.40
CA ASP A 199 2.93 13.52 4.95
C ASP A 199 1.43 13.67 4.60
N TYR A 200 0.87 12.69 3.88
CA TYR A 200 -0.54 12.62 3.57
C TYR A 200 -1.39 12.62 4.84
N MET A 201 -1.09 11.74 5.78
CA MET A 201 -1.83 11.65 7.05
C MET A 201 -1.70 12.92 7.91
N LEU A 202 -0.64 13.70 7.77
CA LEU A 202 -0.45 14.97 8.48
C LEU A 202 -1.16 16.13 7.79
N SER A 203 -1.47 16.02 6.51
CA SER A 203 -2.14 17.05 5.74
C SER A 203 -3.65 17.09 5.96
N ASP A 204 -4.29 18.15 5.48
CA ASP A 204 -5.76 18.28 5.46
C ASP A 204 -6.41 17.39 4.39
N SER A 205 -5.62 16.95 3.39
CA SER A 205 -6.08 16.03 2.35
C SER A 205 -6.42 14.63 2.88
N PHE A 206 -5.94 14.26 4.08
CA PHE A 206 -6.33 13.01 4.72
C PHE A 206 -7.79 13.08 5.19
N ALA A 207 -8.70 12.77 4.30
CA ALA A 207 -10.15 12.82 4.51
C ALA A 207 -10.84 11.59 3.92
N PRO A 208 -10.74 10.41 4.60
CA PRO A 208 -11.37 9.18 4.13
C PRO A 208 -12.86 9.36 3.82
N SER A 209 -13.30 8.87 2.67
CA SER A 209 -14.68 9.05 2.18
C SER A 209 -15.68 8.09 2.81
N ILE A 210 -15.21 6.98 3.40
CA ILE A 210 -16.06 5.95 3.98
C ILE A 210 -15.96 5.92 5.51
N THR A 211 -17.03 5.44 6.13
CA THR A 211 -17.05 5.11 7.57
C THR A 211 -17.34 3.63 7.73
N ILE A 212 -16.54 2.94 8.54
CA ILE A 212 -16.69 1.51 8.81
C ILE A 212 -16.60 1.22 10.31
N GLU A 213 -17.16 0.08 10.70
CA GLU A 213 -17.05 -0.43 12.06
C GLU A 213 -15.64 -1.00 12.33
N PRO A 214 -15.16 -0.94 13.58
CA PRO A 214 -13.88 -1.53 13.96
C PRO A 214 -13.73 -3.02 13.63
N SER A 215 -14.84 -3.76 13.63
CA SER A 215 -14.87 -5.19 13.28
C SER A 215 -14.38 -5.44 11.87
N VAL A 216 -14.68 -4.57 10.89
CA VAL A 216 -14.22 -4.69 9.50
C VAL A 216 -12.69 -4.69 9.42
N ILE A 217 -12.03 -3.85 10.24
CA ILE A 217 -10.56 -3.84 10.32
C ILE A 217 -10.04 -5.05 11.10
N THR A 218 -10.70 -5.45 12.19
CA THR A 218 -10.30 -6.62 12.98
C THR A 218 -10.39 -7.90 12.14
N ASP A 219 -11.40 -8.02 11.30
CA ASP A 219 -11.62 -9.16 10.41
C ASP A 219 -10.46 -9.37 9.43
N LEU A 220 -9.73 -8.32 9.04
CA LEU A 220 -8.52 -8.46 8.22
C LEU A 220 -7.43 -9.30 8.90
N PHE A 221 -7.42 -9.35 10.23
CA PHE A 221 -6.43 -10.07 11.04
C PHE A 221 -6.92 -11.40 11.58
N THR A 222 -8.22 -11.68 11.52
CA THR A 222 -8.84 -12.85 12.18
C THR A 222 -9.58 -13.77 11.23
N LYS A 223 -10.15 -13.23 10.15
CA LYS A 223 -10.80 -14.05 9.13
C LYS A 223 -9.75 -14.79 8.28
N HIS A 224 -10.13 -15.99 7.85
CA HIS A 224 -9.42 -16.75 6.83
C HIS A 224 -10.31 -16.86 5.59
N ALA A 225 -9.70 -17.05 4.42
CA ALA A 225 -10.45 -17.38 3.22
C ALA A 225 -11.19 -18.73 3.44
N PRO A 226 -12.40 -18.86 2.93
CA PRO A 226 -13.17 -20.10 3.00
C PRO A 226 -12.52 -21.24 2.22
#